data_1fb157f8340a0ab0c156380f9b69804b
#
_entry.id   1fb157f8340a0ab0c156380f9b69804b
#
_cell.length_a   1.000
_cell.length_b   1.000
_cell.length_c   1.000
_cell.angle_alpha   90.00
_cell.angle_beta   90.00
_cell.angle_gamma   90.00
#
_symmetry.space_group_name_H-M   'P 1'
#
loop_
_entity.id
_entity.type
_entity.pdbx_description
1 polymer ?
#
loop_
_entity_poly.entity_id
_entity_poly.type
_entity_poly.pdbx_seq_one_letter_code
_entity_poly.pdbx_strand_id
1 'polypeptide(L)'
;MESLKSKVVVITGATRGLGAAFALSLARAGCQLILCGRRENDLATIAERVVSFGGERPTLIQLDLADVSSVSRAVNQIEALNTGIDILINNGAMWLENSQTPYKAEDVMSVVNAAITGTFLFIQGLKTTMQKSSAPDILTIGSISGLPNAALQSVSVPFYAAKRGQIALADGLRQEFINTKFRSILINPPYLDDAMPDEPNWAAVSNREHGQRATTRDVVEAAVFALTRPHHISLNLEIGADEGGLFPNYS
;
A
#
# COMPACT_ATOMS: atom_id res chain seq x y z
N MET A 1 -15.91 4.51 10.19
CA MET A 1 -14.57 5.14 10.29
C MET A 1 -14.20 5.59 11.71
N GLU A 2 -15.16 5.67 12.61
CA GLU A 2 -14.90 6.06 14.02
C GLU A 2 -13.86 5.15 14.73
N SER A 3 -13.82 3.87 14.39
CA SER A 3 -12.83 2.91 14.91
C SER A 3 -11.39 3.13 14.45
N LEU A 4 -11.16 4.00 13.45
CA LEU A 4 -9.83 4.37 12.97
C LEU A 4 -9.31 5.68 13.58
N LYS A 5 -10.17 6.43 14.27
CA LYS A 5 -9.78 7.69 14.90
C LYS A 5 -8.63 7.50 15.88
N SER A 6 -7.66 8.39 15.81
CA SER A 6 -6.42 8.39 16.62
C SER A 6 -5.47 7.20 16.39
N LYS A 7 -5.73 6.34 15.42
CA LYS A 7 -4.80 5.29 15.02
C LYS A 7 -3.55 5.89 14.39
N VAL A 8 -2.38 5.37 14.75
CA VAL A 8 -1.10 5.72 14.13
C VAL A 8 -0.90 4.82 12.91
N VAL A 9 -0.83 5.43 11.73
CA VAL A 9 -0.76 4.71 10.45
C VAL A 9 0.50 5.09 9.70
N VAL A 10 1.33 4.10 9.39
CA VAL A 10 2.48 4.23 8.49
C VAL A 10 2.06 3.84 7.07
N ILE A 11 2.35 4.69 6.08
CA ILE A 11 2.01 4.42 4.67
C ILE A 11 3.27 4.51 3.83
N THR A 12 3.67 3.41 3.18
CA THR A 12 4.77 3.41 2.22
C THR A 12 4.28 3.80 0.82
N GLY A 13 5.10 4.53 0.06
CA GLY A 13 4.70 5.04 -1.27
C GLY A 13 3.54 6.03 -1.21
N ALA A 14 3.51 6.90 -0.19
CA ALA A 14 2.38 7.76 0.14
C ALA A 14 2.21 8.99 -0.78
N THR A 15 3.09 9.23 -1.74
CA THR A 15 3.19 10.54 -2.41
C THR A 15 2.28 10.73 -3.61
N ARG A 16 1.72 9.66 -4.18
CA ARG A 16 0.86 9.70 -5.38
C ARG A 16 -0.07 8.48 -5.44
N GLY A 17 -1.04 8.53 -6.36
CA GLY A 17 -1.94 7.42 -6.66
C GLY A 17 -2.61 6.87 -5.40
N LEU A 18 -2.68 5.56 -5.29
CA LEU A 18 -3.34 4.89 -4.17
C LEU A 18 -2.77 5.27 -2.79
N GLY A 19 -1.43 5.47 -2.68
CA GLY A 19 -0.82 5.88 -1.41
C GLY A 19 -1.26 7.27 -0.95
N ALA A 20 -1.40 8.22 -1.87
CA ALA A 20 -1.93 9.55 -1.57
C ALA A 20 -3.43 9.49 -1.23
N ALA A 21 -4.20 8.66 -1.93
CA ALA A 21 -5.62 8.45 -1.61
C ALA A 21 -5.82 7.85 -0.20
N PHE A 22 -4.96 6.90 0.21
CA PHE A 22 -4.93 6.42 1.60
C PHE A 22 -4.61 7.54 2.58
N ALA A 23 -3.56 8.33 2.31
CA ALA A 23 -3.15 9.42 3.20
C ALA A 23 -4.29 10.40 3.46
N LEU A 24 -4.94 10.88 2.39
CA LEU A 24 -6.06 11.83 2.49
C LEU A 24 -7.28 11.22 3.19
N SER A 25 -7.65 9.99 2.84
CA SER A 25 -8.83 9.33 3.41
C SER A 25 -8.66 9.01 4.90
N LEU A 26 -7.49 8.52 5.30
CA LEU A 26 -7.22 8.16 6.69
C LEU A 26 -6.98 9.40 7.57
N ALA A 27 -6.38 10.46 7.03
CA ALA A 27 -6.30 11.75 7.71
C ALA A 27 -7.70 12.29 8.05
N ARG A 28 -8.61 12.25 7.08
CA ARG A 28 -10.00 12.66 7.28
C ARG A 28 -10.76 11.77 8.28
N ALA A 29 -10.34 10.51 8.42
CA ALA A 29 -10.85 9.59 9.44
C ALA A 29 -10.28 9.88 10.85
N GLY A 30 -9.37 10.87 10.99
CA GLY A 30 -8.73 11.26 12.24
C GLY A 30 -7.55 10.37 12.64
N CYS A 31 -6.90 9.71 11.69
CA CYS A 31 -5.67 8.98 11.93
C CYS A 31 -4.47 9.93 12.04
N GLN A 32 -3.49 9.56 12.84
CA GLN A 32 -2.16 10.16 12.86
C GLN A 32 -1.27 9.47 11.83
N LEU A 33 -0.71 10.23 10.89
CA LEU A 33 -0.04 9.65 9.73
C LEU A 33 1.48 9.80 9.80
N ILE A 34 2.18 8.72 9.42
CA ILE A 34 3.59 8.70 9.10
C ILE A 34 3.69 8.34 7.61
N LEU A 35 4.02 9.31 6.76
CA LEU A 35 4.07 9.16 5.32
C LEU A 35 5.50 8.88 4.86
N CYS A 36 5.68 7.74 4.18
CA CYS A 36 6.98 7.31 3.68
C CYS A 36 7.04 7.39 2.15
N GLY A 37 8.12 7.98 1.62
CA GLY A 37 8.35 8.14 0.19
C GLY A 37 9.78 8.50 -0.14
N ARG A 38 10.18 8.37 -1.40
CA ARG A 38 11.56 8.55 -1.82
C ARG A 38 12.02 10.00 -1.85
N ARG A 39 11.13 10.93 -2.19
CA ARG A 39 11.46 12.35 -2.40
C ARG A 39 10.78 13.21 -1.36
N GLU A 40 11.57 14.01 -0.64
CA GLU A 40 11.08 14.89 0.41
C GLU A 40 10.08 15.93 -0.11
N ASN A 41 10.33 16.49 -1.30
CA ASN A 41 9.42 17.49 -1.90
C ASN A 41 8.04 16.89 -2.20
N ASP A 42 7.97 15.63 -2.65
CA ASP A 42 6.69 14.97 -2.89
C ASP A 42 5.97 14.68 -1.58
N LEU A 43 6.72 14.29 -0.52
CA LEU A 43 6.18 14.13 0.82
C LEU A 43 5.64 15.44 1.39
N ALA A 44 6.37 16.54 1.22
CA ALA A 44 5.91 17.86 1.63
C ALA A 44 4.61 18.26 0.89
N THR A 45 4.54 18.00 -0.41
CA THR A 45 3.34 18.28 -1.22
C THR A 45 2.12 17.52 -0.71
N ILE A 46 2.22 16.22 -0.44
CA ILE A 46 1.08 15.46 0.09
C ILE A 46 0.73 15.87 1.52
N ALA A 47 1.71 16.28 2.33
CA ALA A 47 1.44 16.79 3.68
C ALA A 47 0.59 18.06 3.66
N GLU A 48 0.88 19.01 2.75
CA GLU A 48 0.04 20.21 2.58
C GLU A 48 -1.38 19.84 2.11
N ARG A 49 -1.53 18.88 1.20
CA ARG A 49 -2.86 18.39 0.79
C ARG A 49 -3.62 17.78 1.96
N VAL A 50 -2.96 16.97 2.81
CA VAL A 50 -3.57 16.40 4.02
C VAL A 50 -4.09 17.49 4.95
N VAL A 51 -3.27 18.52 5.22
CA VAL A 51 -3.67 19.65 6.09
C VAL A 51 -4.83 20.43 5.46
N SER A 52 -4.72 20.76 4.16
CA SER A 52 -5.77 21.49 3.44
C SER A 52 -7.09 20.71 3.37
N PHE A 53 -7.04 19.39 3.42
CA PHE A 53 -8.23 18.52 3.43
C PHE A 53 -8.77 18.27 4.84
N GLY A 54 -8.24 18.94 5.87
CA GLY A 54 -8.72 18.92 7.26
C GLY A 54 -8.10 17.84 8.15
N GLY A 55 -7.00 17.20 7.72
CA GLY A 55 -6.22 16.28 8.54
C GLY A 55 -5.14 16.97 9.38
N GLU A 56 -4.62 16.28 10.38
CA GLU A 56 -3.42 16.71 11.09
C GLU A 56 -2.19 16.60 10.20
N ARG A 57 -1.19 17.47 10.43
CA ARG A 57 0.07 17.43 9.68
C ARG A 57 0.79 16.08 9.92
N PRO A 58 1.06 15.31 8.87
CA PRO A 58 1.73 14.02 9.01
C PRO A 58 3.23 14.17 9.33
N THR A 59 3.80 13.16 9.96
CA THR A 59 5.25 12.97 10.02
C THR A 59 5.74 12.44 8.66
N LEU A 60 6.85 12.99 8.16
CA LEU A 60 7.42 12.65 6.86
C LEU A 60 8.72 11.87 7.05
N ILE A 61 8.84 10.72 6.41
CA ILE A 61 10.01 9.85 6.50
C ILE A 61 10.49 9.51 5.09
N GLN A 62 11.73 9.85 4.77
CA GLN A 62 12.32 9.45 3.51
C GLN A 62 12.58 7.94 3.50
N LEU A 63 12.03 7.24 2.51
CA LEU A 63 12.16 5.79 2.37
C LEU A 63 12.24 5.38 0.91
N ASP A 64 13.34 4.72 0.55
CA ASP A 64 13.46 3.90 -0.66
C ASP A 64 13.52 2.43 -0.27
N LEU A 65 12.47 1.69 -0.58
CA LEU A 65 12.39 0.25 -0.30
C LEU A 65 13.39 -0.59 -1.13
N ALA A 66 13.95 -0.04 -2.21
CA ALA A 66 14.99 -0.72 -2.97
C ALA A 66 16.39 -0.62 -2.32
N ASP A 67 16.59 0.32 -1.38
CA ASP A 67 17.84 0.58 -0.67
C ASP A 67 17.74 0.15 0.80
N VAL A 68 18.44 -0.91 1.17
CA VAL A 68 18.47 -1.46 2.54
C VAL A 68 18.94 -0.42 3.55
N SER A 69 19.88 0.45 3.18
CA SER A 69 20.37 1.52 4.06
C SER A 69 19.28 2.57 4.31
N SER A 70 18.49 2.89 3.28
CA SER A 70 17.32 3.78 3.42
C SER A 70 16.26 3.15 4.33
N VAL A 71 15.99 1.86 4.18
CA VAL A 71 15.06 1.11 5.05
C VAL A 71 15.51 1.20 6.50
N SER A 72 16.79 0.93 6.78
CA SER A 72 17.33 0.99 8.15
C SER A 72 17.23 2.38 8.76
N ARG A 73 17.55 3.43 8.00
CA ARG A 73 17.40 4.83 8.45
C ARG A 73 15.94 5.17 8.76
N ALA A 74 15.01 4.78 7.90
CA ALA A 74 13.59 5.04 8.10
C ALA A 74 13.04 4.33 9.34
N VAL A 75 13.42 3.07 9.57
CA VAL A 75 13.07 2.33 10.79
C VAL A 75 13.56 3.08 12.03
N ASN A 76 14.84 3.46 12.09
CA ASN A 76 15.41 4.19 13.22
C ASN A 76 14.71 5.53 13.48
N GLN A 77 14.35 6.27 12.41
CA GLN A 77 13.61 7.53 12.55
C GLN A 77 12.21 7.30 13.11
N ILE A 78 11.50 6.27 12.68
CA ILE A 78 10.16 5.95 13.18
C ILE A 78 10.24 5.46 14.64
N GLU A 79 11.20 4.63 14.98
CA GLU A 79 11.42 4.20 16.37
C GLU A 79 11.70 5.38 17.31
N ALA A 80 12.47 6.37 16.85
CA ALA A 80 12.79 7.59 17.60
C ALA A 80 11.57 8.46 17.91
N LEU A 81 10.46 8.33 17.17
CA LEU A 81 9.20 9.01 17.49
C LEU A 81 8.59 8.50 18.81
N ASN A 82 9.02 7.35 19.27
CA ASN A 82 8.57 6.69 20.50
C ASN A 82 7.05 6.51 20.62
N THR A 83 6.34 6.49 19.50
CA THR A 83 4.90 6.20 19.40
C THR A 83 4.68 4.74 19.02
N GLY A 84 3.51 4.19 19.36
CA GLY A 84 3.08 2.89 18.81
C GLY A 84 2.62 3.04 17.37
N ILE A 85 2.66 1.96 16.60
CA ILE A 85 2.08 1.90 15.26
C ILE A 85 0.92 0.91 15.30
N ASP A 86 -0.26 1.38 14.93
CA ASP A 86 -1.47 0.54 14.84
C ASP A 86 -1.60 -0.13 13.47
N ILE A 87 -1.26 0.59 12.40
CA ILE A 87 -1.45 0.10 11.04
C ILE A 87 -0.21 0.41 10.21
N LEU A 88 0.30 -0.60 9.53
CA LEU A 88 1.30 -0.44 8.48
C LEU A 88 0.66 -0.78 7.13
N ILE A 89 0.62 0.19 6.21
CA ILE A 89 0.15 0.00 4.84
C ILE A 89 1.36 -0.12 3.92
N ASN A 90 1.68 -1.34 3.50
CA ASN A 90 2.68 -1.65 2.50
C ASN A 90 2.09 -1.43 1.11
N ASN A 91 2.13 -0.18 0.65
CA ASN A 91 1.67 0.24 -0.68
C ASN A 91 2.83 0.56 -1.63
N GLY A 92 4.02 0.88 -1.10
CA GLY A 92 5.18 1.22 -1.90
C GLY A 92 5.59 0.10 -2.86
N ALA A 93 5.67 0.41 -4.15
CA ALA A 93 6.10 -0.50 -5.20
C ALA A 93 6.81 0.28 -6.31
N MET A 94 7.65 -0.42 -7.04
CA MET A 94 8.30 0.07 -8.26
C MET A 94 7.57 -0.52 -9.45
N TRP A 95 7.19 0.33 -10.40
CA TRP A 95 6.63 -0.10 -11.68
C TRP A 95 7.75 -0.37 -12.68
N LEU A 96 7.60 -1.42 -13.46
CA LEU A 96 8.46 -1.71 -14.59
C LEU A 96 7.59 -2.22 -15.73
N GLU A 97 7.56 -1.46 -16.81
CA GLU A 97 6.79 -1.81 -18.01
C GLU A 97 7.42 -2.97 -18.78
N ASN A 98 6.61 -3.63 -19.58
CA ASN A 98 7.12 -4.60 -20.55
C ASN A 98 7.97 -3.87 -21.60
N SER A 99 9.10 -4.47 -21.99
CA SER A 99 10.04 -3.90 -22.94
C SER A 99 10.48 -4.92 -23.98
N GLN A 100 10.64 -4.45 -25.22
CA GLN A 100 11.25 -5.23 -26.30
C GLN A 100 12.79 -5.22 -26.24
N THR A 101 13.37 -4.35 -25.41
CA THR A 101 14.82 -4.28 -25.20
C THR A 101 15.19 -4.87 -23.84
N PRO A 102 16.42 -5.36 -23.66
CA PRO A 102 16.89 -5.86 -22.36
C PRO A 102 16.75 -4.80 -21.25
N TYR A 103 16.29 -5.23 -20.10
CA TYR A 103 16.21 -4.37 -18.91
C TYR A 103 17.61 -4.12 -18.33
N LYS A 104 17.81 -2.96 -17.73
CA LYS A 104 18.99 -2.74 -16.90
C LYS A 104 18.87 -3.55 -15.61
N ALA A 105 19.99 -4.10 -15.15
CA ALA A 105 20.00 -4.92 -13.94
C ALA A 105 19.48 -4.15 -12.71
N GLU A 106 19.82 -2.84 -12.64
CA GLU A 106 19.40 -1.95 -11.54
C GLU A 106 17.87 -1.80 -11.48
N ASP A 107 17.20 -1.71 -12.64
CA ASP A 107 15.73 -1.59 -12.71
C ASP A 107 15.06 -2.88 -12.22
N VAL A 108 15.56 -4.03 -12.66
CA VAL A 108 15.06 -5.34 -12.22
C VAL A 108 15.27 -5.52 -10.72
N MET A 109 16.48 -5.25 -10.22
CA MET A 109 16.81 -5.34 -8.80
C MET A 109 15.94 -4.39 -7.96
N SER A 110 15.73 -3.16 -8.42
CA SER A 110 14.91 -2.17 -7.72
C SER A 110 13.47 -2.65 -7.55
N VAL A 111 12.88 -3.23 -8.60
CA VAL A 111 11.50 -3.74 -8.55
C VAL A 111 11.38 -4.90 -7.56
N VAL A 112 12.30 -5.87 -7.64
CA VAL A 112 12.27 -7.06 -6.76
C VAL A 112 12.59 -6.67 -5.31
N ASN A 113 13.64 -5.87 -5.11
CA ASN A 113 14.04 -5.43 -3.77
C ASN A 113 12.96 -4.60 -3.09
N ALA A 114 12.35 -3.64 -3.78
CA ALA A 114 11.31 -2.83 -3.18
C ALA A 114 10.10 -3.66 -2.76
N ALA A 115 9.65 -4.61 -3.61
CA ALA A 115 8.45 -5.39 -3.35
C ALA A 115 8.65 -6.46 -2.27
N ILE A 116 9.84 -7.05 -2.17
CA ILE A 116 10.09 -8.22 -1.31
C ILE A 116 11.06 -7.87 -0.20
N THR A 117 12.34 -7.65 -0.53
CA THR A 117 13.41 -7.51 0.48
C THR A 117 13.19 -6.30 1.37
N GLY A 118 13.06 -5.11 0.77
CA GLY A 118 12.87 -3.87 1.53
C GLY A 118 11.57 -3.83 2.30
N THR A 119 10.47 -4.32 1.70
CA THR A 119 9.18 -4.44 2.38
C THR A 119 9.31 -5.36 3.61
N PHE A 120 9.93 -6.54 3.48
CA PHE A 120 10.11 -7.45 4.61
C PHE A 120 10.99 -6.85 5.71
N LEU A 121 12.14 -6.27 5.34
CA LEU A 121 13.05 -5.64 6.30
C LEU A 121 12.38 -4.46 7.03
N PHE A 122 11.56 -3.68 6.34
CA PHE A 122 10.82 -2.59 6.95
C PHE A 122 9.77 -3.09 7.95
N ILE A 123 9.00 -4.13 7.59
CA ILE A 123 8.06 -4.79 8.51
C ILE A 123 8.80 -5.32 9.73
N GLN A 124 9.89 -6.06 9.51
CA GLN A 124 10.69 -6.65 10.57
C GLN A 124 11.24 -5.58 11.54
N GLY A 125 11.78 -4.49 10.99
CA GLY A 125 12.30 -3.38 11.77
C GLY A 125 11.22 -2.68 12.61
N LEU A 126 10.01 -2.54 12.09
CA LEU A 126 8.91 -1.89 12.82
C LEU A 126 8.17 -2.82 13.81
N LYS A 127 8.45 -4.12 13.80
CA LYS A 127 7.69 -5.11 14.59
C LYS A 127 7.64 -4.75 16.08
N THR A 128 8.77 -4.32 16.68
CA THR A 128 8.82 -3.92 18.08
C THR A 128 7.97 -2.68 18.36
N THR A 129 8.01 -1.68 17.47
CA THR A 129 7.19 -0.47 17.59
C THR A 129 5.71 -0.78 17.43
N MET A 130 5.35 -1.67 16.51
CA MET A 130 3.98 -2.16 16.32
C MET A 130 3.48 -2.98 17.51
N GLN A 131 4.36 -3.68 18.23
CA GLN A 131 4.00 -4.39 19.46
C GLN A 131 3.48 -3.48 20.58
N LYS A 132 3.67 -2.17 20.51
CA LYS A 132 3.07 -1.21 21.46
C LYS A 132 1.56 -1.06 21.27
N SER A 133 1.04 -1.33 20.07
CA SER A 133 -0.41 -1.38 19.81
C SER A 133 -1.02 -2.66 20.39
N SER A 134 -2.27 -2.57 20.81
CA SER A 134 -3.05 -3.74 21.28
C SER A 134 -3.51 -4.64 20.14
N ALA A 135 -3.62 -4.09 18.91
CA ALA A 135 -4.15 -4.79 17.73
C ALA A 135 -3.47 -4.26 16.47
N PRO A 136 -2.17 -4.60 16.23
CA PRO A 136 -1.43 -4.10 15.08
C PRO A 136 -1.82 -4.81 13.79
N ASP A 137 -2.07 -4.02 12.74
CA ASP A 137 -2.41 -4.48 11.40
C ASP A 137 -1.28 -4.23 10.40
N ILE A 138 -1.00 -5.21 9.56
CA ILE A 138 -0.16 -5.07 8.37
C ILE A 138 -1.06 -5.30 7.15
N LEU A 139 -1.33 -4.22 6.42
CA LEU A 139 -2.09 -4.26 5.17
C LEU A 139 -1.12 -4.16 4.00
N THR A 140 -1.10 -5.19 3.15
CA THR A 140 -0.26 -5.24 1.96
C THR A 140 -1.09 -5.03 0.71
N ILE A 141 -0.66 -4.12 -0.16
CA ILE A 141 -1.24 -3.91 -1.48
C ILE A 141 -0.47 -4.75 -2.49
N GLY A 142 -1.04 -5.90 -2.81
CA GLY A 142 -0.55 -6.78 -3.85
C GLY A 142 -0.90 -6.29 -5.26
N SER A 143 -1.32 -7.19 -6.10
CA SER A 143 -1.88 -6.95 -7.44
C SER A 143 -2.52 -8.23 -7.96
N ILE A 144 -3.55 -8.11 -8.77
CA ILE A 144 -4.06 -9.24 -9.57
C ILE A 144 -2.96 -9.84 -10.46
N SER A 145 -1.98 -9.03 -10.91
CA SER A 145 -0.82 -9.53 -11.66
C SER A 145 0.03 -10.54 -10.89
N GLY A 146 -0.06 -10.58 -9.56
CA GLY A 146 0.63 -11.55 -8.72
C GLY A 146 -0.19 -12.81 -8.42
N LEU A 147 -1.43 -12.93 -8.88
CA LEU A 147 -2.29 -14.09 -8.63
C LEU A 147 -1.82 -15.32 -9.41
N PRO A 148 -2.11 -16.55 -8.93
CA PRO A 148 -1.89 -17.76 -9.71
C PRO A 148 -2.59 -17.67 -11.07
N ASN A 149 -1.88 -17.97 -12.15
CA ASN A 149 -2.41 -17.97 -13.51
C ASN A 149 -2.87 -16.58 -14.04
N ALA A 150 -2.44 -15.49 -13.40
CA ALA A 150 -2.67 -14.17 -13.96
C ALA A 150 -2.00 -14.04 -15.33
N ALA A 151 -2.72 -13.47 -16.29
CA ALA A 151 -2.16 -13.20 -17.61
C ALA A 151 -1.10 -12.09 -17.51
N LEU A 152 0.05 -12.30 -18.17
CA LEU A 152 1.02 -11.24 -18.39
C LEU A 152 0.42 -10.27 -19.40
N GLN A 153 0.04 -9.08 -18.93
CA GLN A 153 -0.49 -8.00 -19.76
C GLN A 153 0.61 -7.01 -20.16
N SER A 154 0.44 -5.75 -19.81
CA SER A 154 1.41 -4.67 -20.05
C SER A 154 2.58 -4.64 -19.08
N VAL A 155 2.60 -5.53 -18.08
CA VAL A 155 3.63 -5.55 -17.04
C VAL A 155 4.82 -6.41 -17.43
N SER A 156 6.00 -6.06 -16.95
CA SER A 156 7.20 -6.86 -17.15
C SER A 156 7.20 -8.15 -16.33
N VAL A 157 7.95 -9.16 -16.80
CA VAL A 157 8.17 -10.41 -16.03
C VAL A 157 8.74 -10.14 -14.62
N PRO A 158 9.75 -9.26 -14.45
CA PRO A 158 10.25 -8.90 -13.12
C PRO A 158 9.17 -8.29 -12.21
N PHE A 159 8.30 -7.41 -12.74
CA PHE A 159 7.21 -6.84 -11.96
C PHE A 159 6.18 -7.91 -11.56
N TYR A 160 5.80 -8.78 -12.49
CA TYR A 160 4.92 -9.92 -12.20
C TYR A 160 5.49 -10.80 -11.09
N ALA A 161 6.77 -11.19 -11.18
CA ALA A 161 7.44 -11.99 -10.19
C ALA A 161 7.53 -11.29 -8.82
N ALA A 162 7.81 -9.98 -8.81
CA ALA A 162 7.86 -9.18 -7.61
C ALA A 162 6.50 -9.11 -6.90
N LYS A 163 5.40 -8.88 -7.65
CA LYS A 163 4.05 -8.88 -7.09
C LYS A 163 3.61 -10.26 -6.59
N ARG A 164 4.02 -11.32 -7.27
CA ARG A 164 3.84 -12.69 -6.80
C ARG A 164 4.55 -12.94 -5.46
N GLY A 165 5.81 -12.51 -5.37
CA GLY A 165 6.59 -12.58 -4.14
C GLY A 165 5.99 -11.75 -3.01
N GLN A 166 5.43 -10.57 -3.31
CA GLN A 166 4.77 -9.72 -2.32
C GLN A 166 3.49 -10.36 -1.76
N ILE A 167 2.70 -11.06 -2.59
CA ILE A 167 1.55 -11.85 -2.14
C ILE A 167 2.02 -13.00 -1.24
N ALA A 168 3.05 -13.74 -1.66
CA ALA A 168 3.62 -14.83 -0.86
C ALA A 168 4.17 -14.34 0.49
N LEU A 169 4.76 -13.13 0.52
CA LEU A 169 5.20 -12.49 1.77
C LEU A 169 4.01 -12.23 2.71
N ALA A 170 2.90 -11.66 2.20
CA ALA A 170 1.72 -11.40 3.01
C ALA A 170 1.08 -12.69 3.54
N ASP A 171 1.08 -13.76 2.74
CA ASP A 171 0.61 -15.09 3.15
C ASP A 171 1.51 -15.72 4.23
N GLY A 172 2.83 -15.57 4.10
CA GLY A 172 3.81 -16.00 5.10
C GLY A 172 3.61 -15.28 6.43
N LEU A 173 3.44 -13.95 6.40
CA LEU A 173 3.15 -13.14 7.59
C LEU A 173 1.85 -13.56 8.26
N ARG A 174 0.81 -13.87 7.49
CA ARG A 174 -0.46 -14.36 8.04
C ARG A 174 -0.28 -15.66 8.82
N GLN A 175 0.59 -16.56 8.34
CA GLN A 175 0.91 -17.81 9.03
C GLN A 175 1.78 -17.56 10.27
N GLU A 176 2.79 -16.70 10.18
CA GLU A 176 3.67 -16.32 11.30
C GLU A 176 2.88 -15.68 12.44
N PHE A 177 1.81 -14.96 12.12
CA PHE A 177 1.01 -14.22 13.11
C PHE A 177 -0.09 -15.04 13.78
N ILE A 178 -0.24 -16.32 13.46
CA ILE A 178 -1.17 -17.21 14.16
C ILE A 178 -0.83 -17.22 15.67
N ASN A 179 -1.85 -17.03 16.51
CA ASN A 179 -1.73 -16.94 17.98
C ASN A 179 -0.93 -15.72 18.47
N THR A 180 -0.75 -14.73 17.66
CA THR A 180 -0.20 -13.43 18.07
C THR A 180 -1.28 -12.35 18.01
N LYS A 181 -0.91 -11.12 18.44
CA LYS A 181 -1.78 -9.97 18.30
C LYS A 181 -1.64 -9.22 16.95
N PHE A 182 -0.84 -9.73 16.04
CA PHE A 182 -0.72 -9.15 14.70
C PHE A 182 -1.77 -9.71 13.75
N ARG A 183 -2.22 -8.87 12.82
CA ARG A 183 -3.07 -9.30 11.72
C ARG A 183 -2.43 -8.90 10.39
N SER A 184 -2.39 -9.83 9.43
CA SER A 184 -1.98 -9.57 8.05
C SER A 184 -3.23 -9.52 7.16
N ILE A 185 -3.36 -8.46 6.39
CA ILE A 185 -4.43 -8.22 5.41
C ILE A 185 -3.79 -8.06 4.05
N LEU A 186 -4.36 -8.66 3.01
CA LEU A 186 -3.90 -8.54 1.64
C LEU A 186 -5.04 -8.04 0.75
N ILE A 187 -4.74 -7.05 -0.10
CA ILE A 187 -5.65 -6.58 -1.14
C ILE A 187 -4.92 -6.62 -2.47
N ASN A 188 -5.50 -7.30 -3.45
CA ASN A 188 -4.99 -7.43 -4.80
C ASN A 188 -5.86 -6.61 -5.75
N PRO A 189 -5.50 -5.34 -6.01
CA PRO A 189 -6.23 -4.48 -6.94
C PRO A 189 -5.90 -4.82 -8.40
N PRO A 190 -6.84 -4.50 -9.32
CA PRO A 190 -6.60 -4.48 -10.76
C PRO A 190 -5.86 -3.21 -11.18
N TYR A 191 -5.83 -2.94 -12.48
CA TYR A 191 -5.41 -1.65 -13.01
C TYR A 191 -6.40 -0.57 -12.55
N LEU A 192 -5.90 0.50 -11.95
CA LEU A 192 -6.72 1.53 -11.34
C LEU A 192 -6.65 2.84 -12.13
N ASP A 193 -7.79 3.53 -12.20
CA ASP A 193 -7.80 4.96 -12.47
C ASP A 193 -7.65 5.73 -11.15
N ASP A 194 -6.88 6.81 -11.17
CA ASP A 194 -6.70 7.64 -10.01
C ASP A 194 -7.96 8.47 -9.71
N ALA A 195 -8.46 8.35 -8.49
CA ALA A 195 -9.44 9.24 -7.90
C ALA A 195 -8.92 9.71 -6.54
N MET A 196 -9.01 11.02 -6.28
CA MET A 196 -8.45 11.60 -5.06
C MET A 196 -9.55 12.13 -4.14
N PRO A 197 -9.47 11.88 -2.82
CA PRO A 197 -10.48 12.30 -1.85
C PRO A 197 -10.75 13.81 -1.82
N ASP A 198 -9.76 14.62 -2.18
CA ASP A 198 -9.81 16.08 -2.24
C ASP A 198 -10.19 16.64 -3.63
N GLU A 199 -10.60 15.76 -4.55
CA GLU A 199 -10.98 16.12 -5.93
C GLU A 199 -12.42 15.69 -6.24
N PRO A 200 -13.11 16.37 -7.18
CA PRO A 200 -14.50 16.02 -7.56
C PRO A 200 -14.67 14.61 -8.10
N ASN A 201 -13.65 14.05 -8.74
CA ASN A 201 -13.67 12.70 -9.31
C ASN A 201 -13.90 11.61 -8.25
N TRP A 202 -13.53 11.86 -6.99
CA TRP A 202 -13.79 10.93 -5.89
C TRP A 202 -15.27 10.63 -5.71
N ALA A 203 -16.12 11.65 -5.74
CA ALA A 203 -17.57 11.47 -5.61
C ALA A 203 -18.17 10.81 -6.85
N ALA A 204 -17.63 11.11 -8.03
CA ALA A 204 -18.12 10.61 -9.31
C ALA A 204 -17.88 9.09 -9.51
N VAL A 205 -16.99 8.48 -8.76
CA VAL A 205 -16.69 7.03 -8.87
C VAL A 205 -17.92 6.15 -8.68
N SER A 206 -18.86 6.54 -7.83
CA SER A 206 -20.10 5.79 -7.59
C SER A 206 -21.02 5.70 -8.84
N ASN A 207 -20.77 6.51 -9.86
CA ASN A 207 -21.53 6.54 -11.12
C ASN A 207 -20.80 5.84 -12.27
N ARG A 208 -19.76 5.07 -11.96
CA ARG A 208 -19.04 4.32 -12.98
C ARG A 208 -19.93 3.24 -13.61
N GLU A 209 -19.76 3.09 -14.91
CA GLU A 209 -20.51 2.15 -15.73
C GLU A 209 -19.72 0.84 -15.91
N HIS A 210 -20.42 -0.17 -16.37
CA HIS A 210 -19.87 -1.45 -16.82
C HIS A 210 -18.73 -1.23 -17.85
N GLY A 211 -17.63 -1.95 -17.73
CA GLY A 211 -16.46 -1.80 -18.62
C GLY A 211 -15.46 -0.72 -18.21
N GLN A 212 -15.75 0.09 -17.19
CA GLN A 212 -14.80 1.05 -16.66
C GLN A 212 -13.90 0.41 -15.60
N ARG A 213 -12.65 0.92 -15.49
CA ARG A 213 -11.70 0.43 -14.51
C ARG A 213 -12.14 0.72 -13.08
N ALA A 214 -11.71 -0.11 -12.15
CA ALA A 214 -11.74 0.23 -10.73
C ALA A 214 -10.84 1.45 -10.44
N THR A 215 -11.06 2.09 -9.31
CA THR A 215 -10.36 3.31 -8.93
C THR A 215 -9.62 3.14 -7.60
N THR A 216 -8.76 4.09 -7.29
CA THR A 216 -8.14 4.18 -5.97
C THR A 216 -9.17 4.23 -4.83
N ARG A 217 -10.37 4.79 -5.07
CA ARG A 217 -11.46 4.82 -4.09
C ARG A 217 -11.94 3.41 -3.73
N ASP A 218 -12.12 2.54 -4.70
CA ASP A 218 -12.60 1.17 -4.47
C ASP A 218 -11.63 0.40 -3.56
N VAL A 219 -10.33 0.60 -3.77
CA VAL A 219 -9.29 -0.03 -2.94
C VAL A 219 -9.25 0.57 -1.54
N VAL A 220 -9.37 1.90 -1.41
CA VAL A 220 -9.41 2.57 -0.09
C VAL A 220 -10.63 2.11 0.70
N GLU A 221 -11.82 2.02 0.08
CA GLU A 221 -13.04 1.54 0.75
C GLU A 221 -12.92 0.08 1.17
N ALA A 222 -12.34 -0.78 0.33
CA ALA A 222 -12.04 -2.18 0.67
C ALA A 222 -11.05 -2.29 1.85
N ALA A 223 -10.02 -1.44 1.88
CA ALA A 223 -9.06 -1.39 2.96
C ALA A 223 -9.70 -0.93 4.27
N VAL A 224 -10.51 0.13 4.25
CA VAL A 224 -11.26 0.60 5.41
C VAL A 224 -12.21 -0.47 5.91
N PHE A 225 -12.92 -1.15 5.00
CA PHE A 225 -13.74 -2.30 5.36
C PHE A 225 -12.92 -3.36 6.09
N ALA A 226 -11.78 -3.78 5.54
CA ALA A 226 -10.94 -4.83 6.12
C ALA A 226 -10.37 -4.42 7.50
N LEU A 227 -9.84 -3.19 7.61
CA LEU A 227 -9.26 -2.65 8.84
C LEU A 227 -10.29 -2.50 9.98
N THR A 228 -11.56 -2.28 9.64
CA THR A 228 -12.65 -2.13 10.62
C THR A 228 -13.33 -3.45 11.02
N ARG A 229 -12.91 -4.59 10.46
CA ARG A 229 -13.43 -5.90 10.90
C ARG A 229 -12.86 -6.28 12.27
N PRO A 230 -13.56 -7.12 13.04
CA PRO A 230 -13.03 -7.68 14.27
C PRO A 230 -11.63 -8.26 14.04
N HIS A 231 -10.69 -8.00 14.94
CA HIS A 231 -9.26 -8.25 14.71
C HIS A 231 -8.89 -9.73 14.53
N HIS A 232 -9.75 -10.66 14.97
CA HIS A 232 -9.58 -12.10 14.73
C HIS A 232 -9.89 -12.52 13.27
N ILE A 233 -10.42 -11.59 12.45
CA ILE A 233 -10.73 -11.83 11.03
C ILE A 233 -9.58 -11.26 10.19
N SER A 234 -8.82 -12.13 9.54
CA SER A 234 -7.88 -11.75 8.49
C SER A 234 -8.55 -11.86 7.13
N LEU A 235 -8.30 -10.89 6.25
CA LEU A 235 -8.93 -10.83 4.92
C LEU A 235 -7.87 -10.84 3.82
N ASN A 236 -8.17 -11.62 2.77
CA ASN A 236 -7.49 -11.56 1.48
C ASN A 236 -8.55 -11.18 0.44
N LEU A 237 -8.41 -9.99 -0.15
CA LEU A 237 -9.39 -9.41 -1.07
C LEU A 237 -8.79 -9.31 -2.47
N GLU A 238 -9.51 -9.85 -3.43
CA GLU A 238 -9.26 -9.64 -4.86
C GLU A 238 -10.32 -8.67 -5.37
N ILE A 239 -9.87 -7.56 -5.95
CA ILE A 239 -10.76 -6.58 -6.57
C ILE A 239 -10.69 -6.81 -8.07
N GLY A 240 -11.78 -7.28 -8.65
CA GLY A 240 -11.96 -7.36 -10.10
C GLY A 240 -12.68 -6.11 -10.60
N ALA A 241 -12.33 -5.68 -11.79
CA ALA A 241 -13.15 -4.76 -12.55
C ALA A 241 -13.45 -5.43 -13.89
N ASP A 242 -14.68 -5.33 -14.30
CA ASP A 242 -15.27 -6.13 -15.37
C ASP A 242 -14.40 -6.23 -16.64
N GLU A 243 -14.36 -5.26 -17.52
CA GLU A 243 -13.49 -5.32 -18.71
C GLU A 243 -12.16 -4.59 -18.55
N GLY A 244 -12.04 -3.77 -17.50
CA GLY A 244 -10.91 -2.85 -17.34
C GLY A 244 -9.69 -3.44 -16.66
N GLY A 245 -9.73 -4.63 -16.07
CA GLY A 245 -8.73 -4.96 -15.10
C GLY A 245 -7.90 -6.21 -15.31
N LEU A 246 -8.44 -7.26 -15.88
CA LEU A 246 -7.82 -8.58 -15.78
C LEU A 246 -7.54 -9.29 -17.08
N PHE A 247 -8.38 -9.08 -18.10
CA PHE A 247 -8.27 -9.85 -19.33
C PHE A 247 -8.23 -8.91 -20.54
N PRO A 248 -7.28 -9.08 -21.44
CA PRO A 248 -7.42 -8.51 -22.77
C PRO A 248 -8.69 -9.12 -23.39
N ASN A 249 -9.50 -8.27 -24.01
CA ASN A 249 -10.59 -8.78 -24.84
C ASN A 249 -10.01 -9.81 -25.81
N TYR A 250 -10.36 -11.07 -25.61
CA TYR A 250 -10.18 -12.08 -26.64
C TYR A 250 -11.23 -11.80 -27.70
N SER A 251 -10.92 -10.90 -28.63
CA SER A 251 -11.63 -10.74 -29.88
C SER A 251 -11.02 -11.66 -30.92
#